data_cf19268fa141ff6d9f1c808b5f18f992
#
_entry.id   cf19268fa141ff6d9f1c808b5f18f992
#
_cell.length_a   1.000
_cell.length_b   1.000
_cell.length_c   1.000
_cell.angle_alpha   90.00
_cell.angle_beta   90.00
_cell.angle_gamma   90.00
#
_symmetry.space_group_name_H-M   'P 1'
#
loop_
_entity.id
_entity.type
_entity.pdbx_description
1 polymer ?
#
loop_
_entity_poly.entity_id
_entity_poly.type
_entity_poly.pdbx_seq_one_letter_code
_entity_poly.pdbx_strand_id
1 'polypeptide(L)'
;MNILITGATGFIGSHVAEAFLDAGHKLLLSKRTTSDLWRCNSFIEKVDWTNTDANNFENDVYNFVPEIIINCAWDGVSADKRNIWQVQINNLIYQQRLLNLAVQAKIKKFIGIGSQAEYGKFEGKIDESYPPNPDSSYGAIKLAAYTILKAFCNENDINWYWFRVFSCFGERES
;
A
#
# COMPACT_ATOMS: atom_id res chain seq x y z
N MET A 1 -0.16 0.58 -19.04
CA MET A 1 -1.24 0.23 -18.10
C MET A 1 -1.55 1.45 -17.24
N ASN A 2 -2.79 1.55 -16.77
CA ASN A 2 -3.19 2.55 -15.78
C ASN A 2 -3.03 1.95 -14.38
N ILE A 3 -2.30 2.61 -13.48
CA ILE A 3 -1.96 2.08 -12.16
C ILE A 3 -2.32 3.13 -11.09
N LEU A 4 -3.12 2.72 -10.10
CA LEU A 4 -3.32 3.50 -8.88
C LEU A 4 -2.26 3.10 -7.85
N ILE A 5 -1.50 4.06 -7.34
CA ILE A 5 -0.53 3.84 -6.26
C ILE A 5 -0.93 4.67 -5.05
N THR A 6 -1.25 4.01 -3.93
CA THR A 6 -1.53 4.70 -2.68
C THR A 6 -0.27 4.78 -1.82
N GLY A 7 -0.15 5.84 -1.00
CA GLY A 7 1.06 6.06 -0.21
C GLY A 7 2.30 6.45 -1.03
N ALA A 8 2.09 7.00 -2.22
CA ALA A 8 3.16 7.42 -3.13
C ALA A 8 4.08 8.50 -2.55
N THR A 9 3.64 9.25 -1.55
CA THR A 9 4.44 10.27 -0.85
C THR A 9 5.37 9.70 0.23
N GLY A 10 5.25 8.40 0.53
CA GLY A 10 6.12 7.69 1.47
C GLY A 10 7.42 7.20 0.81
N PHE A 11 8.33 6.67 1.64
CA PHE A 11 9.63 6.17 1.19
C PHE A 11 9.47 5.11 0.09
N ILE A 12 8.86 3.97 0.38
CA ILE A 12 8.68 2.88 -0.60
C ILE A 12 7.79 3.34 -1.76
N GLY A 13 6.68 4.00 -1.48
CA GLY A 13 5.71 4.39 -2.51
C GLY A 13 6.28 5.36 -3.55
N SER A 14 7.19 6.27 -3.18
CA SER A 14 7.81 7.20 -4.11
C SER A 14 8.77 6.51 -5.08
N HIS A 15 9.53 5.50 -4.62
CA HIS A 15 10.38 4.69 -5.50
C HIS A 15 9.56 3.80 -6.43
N VAL A 16 8.49 3.19 -5.91
CA VAL A 16 7.56 2.40 -6.73
C VAL A 16 6.92 3.26 -7.81
N ALA A 17 6.44 4.47 -7.46
CA ALA A 17 5.84 5.38 -8.42
C ALA A 17 6.82 5.77 -9.53
N GLU A 18 8.04 6.18 -9.18
CA GLU A 18 9.07 6.56 -10.15
C GLU A 18 9.43 5.40 -11.09
N ALA A 19 9.64 4.19 -10.55
CA ALA A 19 9.97 3.01 -11.35
C ALA A 19 8.87 2.64 -12.36
N PHE A 20 7.59 2.73 -11.97
CA PHE A 20 6.48 2.48 -12.89
C PHE A 20 6.29 3.60 -13.92
N LEU A 21 6.56 4.85 -13.54
CA LEU A 21 6.54 5.97 -14.47
C LEU A 21 7.63 5.82 -15.54
N ASP A 22 8.86 5.50 -15.12
CA ASP A 22 10.00 5.27 -16.03
C ASP A 22 9.78 4.07 -16.96
N ALA A 23 9.00 3.09 -16.51
CA ALA A 23 8.56 1.97 -17.34
C ALA A 23 7.42 2.35 -18.33
N GLY A 24 7.01 3.62 -18.38
CA GLY A 24 6.02 4.14 -19.32
C GLY A 24 4.56 3.83 -18.94
N HIS A 25 4.27 3.62 -17.67
CA HIS A 25 2.91 3.44 -17.18
C HIS A 25 2.24 4.79 -16.86
N LYS A 26 0.91 4.84 -16.99
CA LYS A 26 0.10 5.98 -16.58
C LYS A 26 -0.27 5.81 -15.10
N LEU A 27 0.01 6.82 -14.29
CA LEU A 27 -0.14 6.73 -12.84
C LEU A 27 -1.18 7.72 -12.31
N LEU A 28 -2.06 7.21 -11.44
CA LEU A 28 -2.82 8.02 -10.50
C LEU A 28 -2.23 7.79 -9.11
N LEU A 29 -1.64 8.82 -8.52
CA LEU A 29 -1.02 8.75 -7.21
C LEU A 29 -1.94 9.33 -6.15
N SER A 30 -2.09 8.64 -5.03
CA SER A 30 -2.90 9.16 -3.95
C SER A 30 -2.04 9.80 -2.86
N LYS A 31 -2.57 10.89 -2.30
CA LYS A 31 -2.01 11.62 -1.17
C LYS A 31 -3.11 12.03 -0.20
N ARG A 32 -2.77 12.45 1.01
CA ARG A 32 -3.65 13.23 1.89
C ARG A 32 -3.46 14.71 1.60
N THR A 33 -4.43 15.54 1.93
CA THR A 33 -4.32 17.00 1.77
C THR A 33 -3.09 17.57 2.48
N THR A 34 -2.68 16.94 3.59
CA THR A 34 -1.51 17.36 4.40
C THR A 34 -0.20 16.67 4.04
N SER A 35 -0.17 15.87 2.96
CA SER A 35 1.04 15.14 2.57
C SER A 35 2.13 16.08 2.08
N ASP A 36 3.36 15.88 2.57
CA ASP A 36 4.56 16.49 1.98
C ASP A 36 4.96 15.69 0.72
N LEU A 37 5.23 16.39 -0.36
CA LEU A 37 5.52 15.82 -1.68
C LEU A 37 7.01 15.83 -2.04
N TRP A 38 7.90 16.19 -1.12
CA TRP A 38 9.32 16.35 -1.41
C TRP A 38 9.98 15.10 -2.04
N ARG A 39 9.50 13.90 -1.68
CA ARG A 39 9.98 12.65 -2.25
C ARG A 39 9.58 12.46 -3.73
N CYS A 40 8.61 13.24 -4.19
CA CYS A 40 8.05 13.12 -5.54
C CYS A 40 8.49 14.25 -6.48
N ASN A 41 9.38 15.15 -6.04
CA ASN A 41 9.77 16.35 -6.78
C ASN A 41 10.23 16.06 -8.22
N SER A 42 10.89 14.91 -8.47
CA SER A 42 11.40 14.55 -9.80
C SER A 42 10.30 14.19 -10.82
N PHE A 43 9.09 13.87 -10.33
CA PHE A 43 7.99 13.41 -11.19
C PHE A 43 6.61 13.99 -10.86
N ILE A 44 6.54 14.96 -9.94
CA ILE A 44 5.27 15.50 -9.43
C ILE A 44 4.34 16.01 -10.55
N GLU A 45 4.88 16.62 -11.59
CA GLU A 45 4.14 17.16 -12.73
C GLU A 45 3.89 16.15 -13.86
N LYS A 46 4.39 14.91 -13.72
CA LYS A 46 4.32 13.87 -14.75
C LYS A 46 3.23 12.85 -14.49
N VAL A 47 2.48 13.00 -13.42
CA VAL A 47 1.50 12.03 -12.92
C VAL A 47 0.20 12.73 -12.52
N ASP A 48 -0.89 11.97 -12.52
CA ASP A 48 -2.16 12.45 -11.98
C ASP A 48 -2.20 12.24 -10.46
N TRP A 49 -2.81 13.18 -9.72
CA TRP A 49 -2.95 13.12 -8.27
C TRP A 49 -4.41 13.11 -7.81
N THR A 50 -4.70 12.36 -6.75
CA THR A 50 -5.98 12.40 -6.03
C THR A 50 -5.78 12.44 -4.52
N ASN A 51 -6.75 13.00 -3.79
CA ASN A 51 -6.70 13.08 -2.34
C ASN A 51 -7.58 12.00 -1.70
N THR A 52 -6.99 11.13 -0.89
CA THR A 52 -7.70 10.03 -0.19
C THR A 52 -8.70 10.51 0.87
N ASP A 53 -8.53 11.73 1.37
CA ASP A 53 -9.36 12.41 2.36
C ASP A 53 -10.40 13.35 1.72
N ALA A 54 -10.49 13.41 0.41
CA ALA A 54 -11.49 14.18 -0.31
C ALA A 54 -12.69 13.31 -0.74
N ASN A 55 -13.85 13.93 -0.90
CA ASN A 55 -15.09 13.25 -1.29
C ASN A 55 -15.11 12.75 -2.74
N ASN A 56 -14.17 13.19 -3.57
CA ASN A 56 -14.05 12.82 -4.98
C ASN A 56 -13.07 11.67 -5.23
N PHE A 57 -12.43 11.12 -4.20
CA PHE A 57 -11.39 10.08 -4.36
C PHE A 57 -11.85 8.90 -5.22
N GLU A 58 -13.01 8.31 -4.90
CA GLU A 58 -13.56 7.18 -5.64
C GLU A 58 -13.87 7.57 -7.10
N ASN A 59 -14.45 8.76 -7.33
CA ASN A 59 -14.76 9.25 -8.66
C ASN A 59 -13.50 9.46 -9.50
N ASP A 60 -12.43 9.99 -8.92
CA ASP A 60 -11.14 10.16 -9.59
C ASP A 60 -10.58 8.79 -10.02
N VAL A 61 -10.68 7.78 -9.14
CA VAL A 61 -10.24 6.41 -9.47
C VAL A 61 -11.11 5.81 -10.58
N TYR A 62 -12.44 5.96 -10.54
CA TYR A 62 -13.32 5.46 -11.59
C TYR A 62 -13.04 6.12 -12.94
N ASN A 63 -12.81 7.42 -12.96
CA ASN A 63 -12.49 8.17 -14.20
C ASN A 63 -11.12 7.79 -14.76
N PHE A 64 -10.16 7.45 -13.90
CA PHE A 64 -8.83 7.03 -14.31
C PHE A 64 -8.79 5.61 -14.89
N VAL A 65 -9.77 4.76 -14.52
CA VAL A 65 -9.88 3.35 -14.94
C VAL A 65 -8.59 2.56 -14.73
N PRO A 66 -8.09 2.42 -13.49
CA PRO A 66 -6.87 1.67 -13.23
C PRO A 66 -7.06 0.18 -13.50
N GLU A 67 -6.01 -0.49 -13.96
CA GLU A 67 -5.95 -1.95 -14.11
C GLU A 67 -5.33 -2.60 -12.87
N ILE A 68 -4.51 -1.85 -12.14
CA ILE A 68 -3.73 -2.31 -10.99
C ILE A 68 -3.86 -1.30 -9.86
N ILE A 69 -4.04 -1.82 -8.63
CA ILE A 69 -3.86 -1.05 -7.39
C ILE A 69 -2.58 -1.54 -6.71
N ILE A 70 -1.69 -0.61 -6.35
CA ILE A 70 -0.52 -0.86 -5.48
C ILE A 70 -0.73 -0.08 -4.19
N ASN A 71 -0.99 -0.79 -3.09
CA ASN A 71 -1.22 -0.18 -1.79
C ASN A 71 0.08 -0.12 -0.97
N CYS A 72 0.79 1.02 -1.05
CA CYS A 72 1.92 1.35 -0.19
C CYS A 72 1.51 2.21 1.03
N ALA A 73 0.24 2.64 1.10
CA ALA A 73 -0.24 3.46 2.20
C ALA A 73 -0.34 2.66 3.50
N TRP A 74 0.27 3.19 4.56
CA TRP A 74 0.13 2.67 5.92
C TRP A 74 0.42 3.79 6.92
N ASP A 75 -0.49 4.01 7.85
CA ASP A 75 -0.27 4.98 8.94
C ASP A 75 0.36 4.29 10.16
N GLY A 76 1.14 5.06 10.95
CA GLY A 76 1.73 4.58 12.18
C GLY A 76 2.88 3.58 12.00
N VAL A 77 3.80 3.85 11.04
CA VAL A 77 5.04 3.08 10.88
C VAL A 77 6.16 3.54 11.81
N SER A 78 6.09 4.78 12.32
CA SER A 78 7.07 5.36 13.26
C SER A 78 7.02 4.65 14.62
N ALA A 79 8.13 4.67 15.34
CA ALA A 79 8.31 3.95 16.61
C ALA A 79 7.26 4.33 17.68
N ASP A 80 6.87 5.60 17.71
CA ASP A 80 5.88 6.15 18.66
C ASP A 80 4.45 5.70 18.37
N LYS A 81 4.10 5.40 17.12
CA LYS A 81 2.73 5.03 16.68
C LYS A 81 2.56 3.56 16.36
N ARG A 82 3.67 2.85 16.14
CA ARG A 82 3.69 1.47 15.63
C ARG A 82 2.92 0.49 16.51
N ASN A 83 2.87 0.74 17.82
CA ASN A 83 2.22 -0.14 18.79
C ASN A 83 0.87 0.41 19.30
N ILE A 84 0.31 1.45 18.67
CA ILE A 84 -1.02 1.97 19.01
C ILE A 84 -2.07 1.20 18.22
N TRP A 85 -2.80 0.33 18.88
CA TRP A 85 -3.82 -0.54 18.26
C TRP A 85 -4.80 0.22 17.38
N GLN A 86 -5.37 1.34 17.85
CA GLN A 86 -6.35 2.10 17.09
C GLN A 86 -5.76 2.63 15.77
N VAL A 87 -4.52 3.10 15.78
CA VAL A 87 -3.83 3.57 14.56
C VAL A 87 -3.67 2.41 13.58
N GLN A 88 -3.27 1.25 14.07
CA GLN A 88 -3.07 0.09 13.21
C GLN A 88 -4.40 -0.44 12.65
N ILE A 89 -5.47 -0.52 13.45
CA ILE A 89 -6.80 -0.97 13.00
C ILE A 89 -7.36 -0.06 11.89
N ASN A 90 -7.13 1.25 11.96
CA ASN A 90 -7.60 2.19 10.93
C ASN A 90 -7.03 1.85 9.53
N ASN A 91 -5.87 1.22 9.45
CA ASN A 91 -5.32 0.76 8.17
C ASN A 91 -6.14 -0.40 7.55
N LEU A 92 -6.80 -1.24 8.35
CA LEU A 92 -7.71 -2.27 7.84
C LEU A 92 -8.96 -1.64 7.22
N ILE A 93 -9.51 -0.60 7.85
CA ILE A 93 -10.67 0.14 7.32
C ILE A 93 -10.30 0.78 5.97
N TYR A 94 -9.11 1.39 5.90
CA TYR A 94 -8.62 1.96 4.65
C TYR A 94 -8.41 0.89 3.57
N GLN A 95 -7.82 -0.26 3.91
CA GLN A 95 -7.66 -1.36 2.97
C GLN A 95 -9.00 -1.91 2.48
N GLN A 96 -10.00 -2.05 3.36
CA GLN A 96 -11.36 -2.45 2.98
C GLN A 96 -11.95 -1.50 1.93
N ARG A 97 -11.79 -0.18 2.13
CA ARG A 97 -12.22 0.84 1.15
C ARG A 97 -11.58 0.61 -0.21
N LEU A 98 -10.26 0.33 -0.24
CA LEU A 98 -9.55 0.04 -1.49
C LEU A 98 -9.97 -1.28 -2.14
N LEU A 99 -10.27 -2.32 -1.35
CA LEU A 99 -10.76 -3.59 -1.87
C LEU A 99 -12.15 -3.47 -2.49
N ASN A 100 -13.06 -2.74 -1.84
CA ASN A 100 -14.37 -2.43 -2.41
C ASN A 100 -14.24 -1.65 -3.73
N LEU A 101 -13.35 -0.67 -3.76
CA LEU A 101 -13.03 0.10 -4.95
C LEU A 101 -12.45 -0.77 -6.07
N ALA A 102 -11.62 -1.77 -5.71
CA ALA A 102 -11.04 -2.71 -6.66
C ALA A 102 -12.11 -3.51 -7.42
N VAL A 103 -13.14 -3.98 -6.72
CA VAL A 103 -14.27 -4.70 -7.34
C VAL A 103 -15.07 -3.75 -8.24
N GLN A 104 -15.44 -2.60 -7.74
CA GLN A 104 -16.29 -1.63 -8.47
C GLN A 104 -15.59 -1.08 -9.73
N ALA A 105 -14.27 -0.83 -9.65
CA ALA A 105 -13.45 -0.40 -10.77
C ALA A 105 -12.96 -1.55 -11.68
N LYS A 106 -13.33 -2.81 -11.38
CA LYS A 106 -12.95 -4.02 -12.13
C LYS A 106 -11.44 -4.18 -12.27
N ILE A 107 -10.72 -3.94 -11.17
CA ILE A 107 -9.27 -4.06 -11.11
C ILE A 107 -8.85 -5.50 -11.41
N LYS A 108 -7.79 -5.67 -12.20
CA LYS A 108 -7.24 -6.99 -12.54
C LYS A 108 -6.26 -7.51 -11.50
N LYS A 109 -5.58 -6.60 -10.78
CA LYS A 109 -4.50 -6.96 -9.86
C LYS A 109 -4.41 -6.01 -8.68
N PHE A 110 -4.28 -6.58 -7.48
CA PHE A 110 -4.05 -5.83 -6.25
C PHE A 110 -2.70 -6.23 -5.63
N ILE A 111 -1.86 -5.25 -5.33
CA ILE A 111 -0.54 -5.46 -4.72
C ILE A 111 -0.54 -4.76 -3.36
N GLY A 112 -0.27 -5.52 -2.29
CA GLY A 112 -0.14 -4.99 -0.94
C GLY A 112 1.30 -5.08 -0.43
N ILE A 113 1.68 -4.12 0.40
CA ILE A 113 2.99 -4.09 1.06
C ILE A 113 2.84 -4.56 2.51
N GLY A 114 3.37 -5.73 2.77
CA GLY A 114 3.49 -6.36 4.08
C GLY A 114 4.77 -5.96 4.81
N SER A 115 5.10 -6.73 5.85
CA SER A 115 6.29 -6.47 6.68
C SER A 115 6.84 -7.76 7.26
N GLN A 116 8.14 -7.80 7.49
CA GLN A 116 8.80 -8.83 8.31
C GLN A 116 8.16 -8.98 9.71
N ALA A 117 7.56 -7.92 10.24
CA ALA A 117 6.89 -7.94 11.55
C ALA A 117 5.71 -8.94 11.62
N GLU A 118 5.21 -9.41 10.48
CA GLU A 118 4.20 -10.47 10.41
C GLU A 118 4.75 -11.81 10.91
N TYR A 119 6.06 -12.04 10.78
CA TYR A 119 6.73 -13.24 11.29
C TYR A 119 7.03 -13.18 12.80
N GLY A 120 7.03 -11.98 13.41
CA GLY A 120 7.46 -11.79 14.79
C GLY A 120 8.94 -12.01 14.96
N LYS A 121 9.33 -12.56 16.12
CA LYS A 121 10.73 -12.91 16.40
C LYS A 121 11.10 -14.22 15.74
N PHE A 122 12.21 -14.24 15.05
CA PHE A 122 12.77 -15.45 14.43
C PHE A 122 14.30 -15.47 14.54
N GLU A 123 14.88 -16.65 14.43
CA GLU A 123 16.33 -16.85 14.39
C GLU A 123 16.72 -17.45 13.04
N GLY A 124 17.89 -17.05 12.54
CA GLY A 124 18.42 -17.56 11.27
C GLY A 124 17.73 -17.01 10.03
N LYS A 125 17.72 -17.80 8.97
CA LYS A 125 17.10 -17.44 7.69
C LYS A 125 15.67 -17.97 7.64
N ILE A 126 14.78 -17.19 7.10
CA ILE A 126 13.38 -17.56 6.85
C ILE A 126 13.03 -17.35 5.38
N ASP A 127 12.01 -18.03 4.93
CA ASP A 127 11.38 -17.86 3.61
C ASP A 127 9.87 -17.64 3.77
N GLU A 128 9.15 -17.59 2.68
CA GLU A 128 7.71 -17.32 2.66
C GLU A 128 6.88 -18.43 3.30
N SER A 129 7.42 -19.64 3.47
CA SER A 129 6.76 -20.76 4.15
C SER A 129 6.83 -20.69 5.67
N TYR A 130 7.70 -19.83 6.23
CA TYR A 130 7.83 -19.64 7.67
C TYR A 130 6.49 -19.16 8.27
N PRO A 131 5.99 -19.82 9.34
CA PRO A 131 4.70 -19.50 9.90
C PRO A 131 4.70 -18.10 10.55
N PRO A 132 3.75 -17.21 10.18
CA PRO A 132 3.62 -15.92 10.83
C PRO A 132 3.25 -16.05 12.30
N ASN A 133 3.94 -15.29 13.16
CA ASN A 133 3.68 -15.24 14.60
C ASN A 133 3.97 -13.83 15.15
N PRO A 134 3.17 -12.81 14.76
CA PRO A 134 3.44 -11.42 15.11
C PRO A 134 3.36 -11.18 16.62
N ASP A 135 4.30 -10.39 17.14
CA ASP A 135 4.42 -10.02 18.55
C ASP A 135 4.11 -8.54 18.83
N SER A 136 3.60 -7.82 17.84
CA SER A 136 3.26 -6.40 17.94
C SER A 136 1.92 -6.10 17.26
N SER A 137 1.25 -5.00 17.66
CA SER A 137 0.02 -4.59 17.00
C SER A 137 0.22 -4.31 15.51
N TYR A 138 1.35 -3.71 15.14
CA TYR A 138 1.70 -3.48 13.74
C TYR A 138 1.81 -4.80 12.95
N GLY A 139 2.57 -5.77 13.45
CA GLY A 139 2.72 -7.07 12.80
C GLY A 139 1.41 -7.85 12.72
N ALA A 140 0.62 -7.84 13.81
CA ALA A 140 -0.68 -8.51 13.86
C ALA A 140 -1.67 -7.93 12.84
N ILE A 141 -1.73 -6.61 12.73
CA ILE A 141 -2.64 -5.95 11.78
C ILE A 141 -2.13 -6.08 10.34
N LYS A 142 -0.82 -6.09 10.09
CA LYS A 142 -0.26 -6.43 8.77
C LYS A 142 -0.64 -7.84 8.33
N LEU A 143 -0.54 -8.82 9.22
CA LEU A 143 -0.95 -10.20 8.96
C LEU A 143 -2.47 -10.31 8.73
N ALA A 144 -3.28 -9.59 9.49
CA ALA A 144 -4.73 -9.52 9.27
C ALA A 144 -5.05 -8.91 7.90
N ALA A 145 -4.36 -7.84 7.52
CA ALA A 145 -4.51 -7.20 6.22
C ALA A 145 -4.17 -8.15 5.06
N TYR A 146 -3.08 -8.92 5.18
CA TYR A 146 -2.75 -10.00 4.24
C TYR A 146 -3.87 -11.02 4.11
N THR A 147 -4.37 -11.51 5.25
CA THR A 147 -5.40 -12.56 5.27
C THR A 147 -6.70 -12.08 4.63
N ILE A 148 -7.12 -10.86 4.94
CA ILE A 148 -8.31 -10.22 4.35
C ILE A 148 -8.12 -10.02 2.84
N LEU A 149 -6.99 -9.46 2.42
CA LEU A 149 -6.69 -9.24 1.00
C LEU A 149 -6.74 -10.55 0.22
N LYS A 150 -6.06 -11.58 0.70
CA LYS A 150 -6.04 -12.91 0.08
C LYS A 150 -7.44 -13.49 -0.10
N ALA A 151 -8.23 -13.51 0.97
CA ALA A 151 -9.59 -14.06 0.94
C ALA A 151 -10.48 -13.27 -0.02
N PHE A 152 -10.49 -11.94 0.11
CA PHE A 152 -11.31 -11.05 -0.69
C PHE A 152 -10.96 -11.11 -2.19
N CYS A 153 -9.68 -11.07 -2.53
CA CYS A 153 -9.25 -11.13 -3.93
C CYS A 153 -9.56 -12.48 -4.58
N ASN A 154 -9.40 -13.59 -3.84
CA ASN A 154 -9.76 -14.92 -4.33
C ASN A 154 -11.28 -15.04 -4.57
N GLU A 155 -12.12 -14.49 -3.69
CA GLU A 155 -13.57 -14.48 -3.83
C GLU A 155 -14.04 -13.66 -5.05
N ASN A 156 -13.30 -12.63 -5.44
CA ASN A 156 -13.65 -11.69 -6.50
C ASN A 156 -12.82 -11.84 -7.79
N ASP A 157 -12.08 -12.94 -7.95
CA ASP A 157 -11.24 -13.23 -9.12
C ASP A 157 -10.21 -12.13 -9.44
N ILE A 158 -9.68 -11.46 -8.40
CA ILE A 158 -8.64 -10.46 -8.53
C ILE A 158 -7.28 -11.12 -8.26
N ASN A 159 -6.34 -11.01 -9.20
CA ASN A 159 -4.97 -11.44 -8.96
C ASN A 159 -4.35 -10.58 -7.86
N TRP A 160 -3.62 -11.20 -6.95
CA TRP A 160 -3.04 -10.46 -5.85
C TRP A 160 -1.59 -10.86 -5.56
N TYR A 161 -0.84 -9.89 -4.99
CA TYR A 161 0.51 -10.10 -4.44
C TYR A 161 0.61 -9.40 -3.09
N TRP A 162 1.41 -10.00 -2.20
CA TRP A 162 1.72 -9.44 -0.89
C TRP A 162 3.22 -9.54 -0.65
N PHE A 163 3.90 -8.39 -0.56
CA PHE A 163 5.34 -8.33 -0.38
C PHE A 163 5.67 -8.05 1.09
N ARG A 164 6.15 -9.06 1.83
CA ARG A 164 6.67 -8.88 3.19
C ARG A 164 8.05 -8.23 3.12
N VAL A 165 8.06 -6.92 3.21
CA VAL A 165 9.27 -6.12 3.12
C VAL A 165 10.06 -6.25 4.42
N PHE A 166 11.35 -6.53 4.30
CA PHE A 166 12.32 -6.49 5.39
C PHE A 166 12.90 -5.08 5.53
N SER A 167 14.13 -4.95 6.06
CA SER A 167 14.75 -3.63 6.20
C SER A 167 15.12 -3.06 4.83
N CYS A 168 14.48 -1.95 4.48
CA CYS A 168 14.84 -1.15 3.31
C CYS A 168 15.57 0.09 3.77
N PHE A 169 16.56 0.50 3.00
CA PHE A 169 17.31 1.74 3.18
C PHE A 169 17.64 2.34 1.82
N GLY A 170 17.86 3.64 1.77
CA GLY A 170 18.22 4.30 0.52
C GLY A 170 17.83 5.76 0.48
N GLU A 171 17.92 6.34 -0.71
CA GLU A 171 17.48 7.71 -0.95
C GLU A 171 16.01 7.91 -0.55
N ARG A 172 15.66 9.12 -0.12
CA ARG A 172 14.31 9.48 0.36
C ARG A 172 13.86 8.80 1.66
N GLU A 173 14.73 8.05 2.33
CA GLU A 173 14.49 7.64 3.71
C GLU A 173 14.56 8.88 4.62
N SER A 174 13.72 8.95 5.67
CA SER A 174 13.67 10.07 6.63
C SER A 174 14.17 9.66 8.00
#